data_329ca0cd92307c03c601f619bb040c48
#
_entry.id   329ca0cd92307c03c601f619bb040c48
#
_cell.length_a   1.000
_cell.length_b   1.000
_cell.length_c   1.000
_cell.angle_alpha   90.00
_cell.angle_beta   90.00
_cell.angle_gamma   90.00
#
_symmetry.space_group_name_H-M   'P 1'
#
loop_
_entity.id
_entity.type
_entity.pdbx_description
1 polymer ?
#
loop_
_entity_poly.entity_id
_entity_poly.type
_entity_poly.pdbx_seq_one_letter_code
_entity_poly.pdbx_strand_id
1 'polypeptide(L)'
;MTRTHGKFVWYELLTTDPDAAARFYGAVLGWTMHGAANSPNDYRQFAAAGTDVAGLMALPAGAPMPPVWLGYIGVDDIDASVAAITGAGGSIQMPVTAVPGIGRFAL
;
A
#
# COMPACT_ATOMS: atom_id res chain seq x y z
N MET A 1 -6.65 -22.56 2.65
CA MET A 1 -5.36 -21.95 2.31
C MET A 1 -5.51 -21.09 1.05
N THR A 2 -5.08 -19.86 1.10
CA THR A 2 -5.15 -18.98 -0.07
C THR A 2 -3.93 -19.19 -0.95
N ARG A 3 -4.10 -18.92 -2.26
CA ARG A 3 -2.98 -19.00 -3.20
C ARG A 3 -1.99 -17.84 -3.04
N THR A 4 -2.36 -16.83 -2.27
CA THR A 4 -1.56 -15.62 -2.11
C THR A 4 -0.71 -15.62 -0.85
N HIS A 5 -0.86 -16.63 0.01
CA HIS A 5 -0.08 -16.69 1.24
C HIS A 5 1.42 -16.70 0.93
N GLY A 6 2.14 -15.75 1.51
CA GLY A 6 3.59 -15.61 1.30
C GLY A 6 3.98 -14.88 0.02
N LYS A 7 3.03 -14.42 -0.77
CA LYS A 7 3.31 -13.71 -2.03
C LYS A 7 3.00 -12.23 -1.88
N PHE A 8 3.74 -11.41 -2.63
CA PHE A 8 3.38 -10.00 -2.74
C PHE A 8 2.08 -9.88 -3.51
N VAL A 9 1.11 -9.16 -2.93
CA VAL A 9 -0.22 -9.00 -3.52
C VAL A 9 -0.54 -7.57 -3.92
N TRP A 10 0.21 -6.59 -3.37
CA TRP A 10 -0.04 -5.18 -3.66
C TRP A 10 1.19 -4.36 -3.31
N TYR A 11 1.27 -3.17 -3.89
CA TYR A 11 2.32 -2.20 -3.62
C TYR A 11 1.70 -0.84 -3.40
N GLU A 12 2.30 -0.02 -2.55
CA GLU A 12 1.78 1.31 -2.27
C GLU A 12 2.92 2.30 -2.15
N LEU A 13 2.78 3.43 -2.83
CA LEU A 13 3.69 4.55 -2.68
C LEU A 13 3.09 5.55 -1.71
N LEU A 14 3.85 5.88 -0.67
CA LEU A 14 3.52 6.97 0.25
C LEU A 14 4.45 8.14 -0.09
N THR A 15 3.89 9.30 -0.40
CA THR A 15 4.69 10.45 -0.82
C THR A 15 4.11 11.75 -0.32
N THR A 16 4.94 12.76 -0.22
CA THR A 16 4.51 14.11 0.16
C THR A 16 3.87 14.87 -1.00
N ASP A 17 4.06 14.40 -2.23
CA ASP A 17 3.53 15.05 -3.43
C ASP A 17 3.00 14.02 -4.42
N PRO A 18 1.73 13.58 -4.24
CA PRO A 18 1.13 12.60 -5.14
C PRO A 18 1.09 13.03 -6.60
N ASP A 19 0.84 14.32 -6.88
CA ASP A 19 0.79 14.80 -8.26
C ASP A 19 2.14 14.69 -8.96
N ALA A 20 3.22 15.03 -8.26
CA ALA A 20 4.57 14.90 -8.81
C ALA A 20 4.92 13.44 -9.07
N ALA A 21 4.55 12.54 -8.15
CA ALA A 21 4.78 11.11 -8.33
C ALA A 21 4.01 10.57 -9.53
N ALA A 22 2.75 10.98 -9.69
CA ALA A 22 1.95 10.55 -10.83
C ALA A 22 2.59 10.98 -12.14
N ARG A 23 3.09 12.22 -12.22
CA ARG A 23 3.78 12.71 -13.42
C ARG A 23 5.06 11.93 -13.70
N PHE A 24 5.83 11.66 -12.66
CA PHE A 24 7.10 10.95 -12.79
C PHE A 24 6.89 9.53 -13.33
N TYR A 25 6.05 8.76 -12.68
CA TYR A 25 5.83 7.37 -13.09
C TYR A 25 5.07 7.27 -14.40
N GLY A 26 4.19 8.21 -14.69
CA GLY A 26 3.57 8.30 -16.00
C GLY A 26 4.58 8.51 -17.12
N ALA A 27 5.55 9.39 -16.90
CA ALA A 27 6.58 9.69 -17.89
C ALA A 27 7.57 8.53 -18.06
N VAL A 28 7.95 7.88 -16.96
CA VAL A 28 8.99 6.85 -16.97
C VAL A 28 8.45 5.50 -17.40
N LEU A 29 7.27 5.12 -16.91
CA LEU A 29 6.72 3.78 -17.10
C LEU A 29 5.45 3.73 -17.94
N GLY A 30 4.91 4.89 -18.31
CA GLY A 30 3.64 4.91 -19.02
C GLY A 30 2.44 4.56 -18.18
N TRP A 31 2.58 4.57 -16.86
CA TRP A 31 1.47 4.27 -15.97
C TRP A 31 0.42 5.37 -16.04
N THR A 32 -0.84 4.97 -15.97
CA THR A 32 -1.95 5.92 -15.84
C THR A 32 -2.41 5.96 -14.39
N MET A 33 -3.04 7.06 -14.03
CA MET A 33 -3.51 7.29 -12.67
C MET A 33 -5.02 7.43 -12.67
N HIS A 34 -5.69 6.74 -11.76
CA HIS A 34 -7.11 6.97 -11.53
C HIS A 34 -7.40 6.90 -10.03
N GLY A 35 -8.58 7.37 -9.65
CA GLY A 35 -9.00 7.42 -8.26
C GLY A 35 -9.56 8.77 -7.93
N ALA A 36 -10.28 8.83 -6.81
CA ALA A 36 -10.98 10.03 -6.40
C ALA A 36 -10.06 10.95 -5.62
N ALA A 37 -9.85 12.14 -6.13
CA ALA A 37 -9.09 13.16 -5.41
C ALA A 37 -9.73 13.53 -4.07
N ASN A 38 -11.04 13.25 -3.91
CA ASN A 38 -11.78 13.49 -2.68
C ASN A 38 -11.91 12.25 -1.80
N SER A 39 -11.19 11.19 -2.11
CA SER A 39 -11.18 10.00 -1.25
C SER A 39 -10.38 10.28 0.02
N PRO A 40 -10.64 9.54 1.10
CA PRO A 40 -9.82 9.66 2.31
C PRO A 40 -8.34 9.45 1.98
N ASN A 41 -7.47 10.29 2.54
CA ASN A 41 -6.02 10.26 2.33
C ASN A 41 -5.60 10.45 0.88
N ASP A 42 -6.48 10.96 0.00
CA ASP A 42 -6.18 11.17 -1.42
C ASP A 42 -5.63 9.88 -2.07
N TYR A 43 -6.28 8.74 -1.79
CA TYR A 43 -5.84 7.46 -2.31
C TYR A 43 -6.15 7.35 -3.80
N ARG A 44 -5.12 7.03 -4.57
CA ARG A 44 -5.20 6.86 -6.02
C ARG A 44 -4.58 5.53 -6.41
N GLN A 45 -4.81 5.09 -7.65
CA GLN A 45 -4.26 3.84 -8.15
C GLN A 45 -3.52 4.06 -9.45
N PHE A 46 -2.34 3.46 -9.57
CA PHE A 46 -1.60 3.37 -10.82
C PHE A 46 -2.09 2.16 -11.60
N ALA A 47 -2.22 2.32 -12.90
CA ALA A 47 -2.55 1.23 -13.80
C ALA A 47 -1.51 1.10 -14.91
N ALA A 48 -1.17 -0.13 -15.25
CA ALA A 48 -0.30 -0.46 -16.37
C ALA A 48 -1.12 -1.24 -17.38
N ALA A 49 -1.25 -0.72 -18.61
CA ALA A 49 -2.01 -1.36 -19.69
C ALA A 49 -3.42 -1.76 -19.26
N GLY A 50 -4.08 -0.89 -18.50
CA GLY A 50 -5.46 -1.09 -18.07
C GLY A 50 -5.63 -1.95 -16.81
N THR A 51 -4.55 -2.41 -16.21
CA THR A 51 -4.60 -3.22 -14.98
C THR A 51 -4.01 -2.43 -13.81
N ASP A 52 -4.74 -2.36 -12.71
CA ASP A 52 -4.24 -1.69 -11.51
C ASP A 52 -3.06 -2.46 -10.93
N VAL A 53 -1.96 -1.75 -10.66
CA VAL A 53 -0.72 -2.39 -10.21
C VAL A 53 -0.25 -1.88 -8.85
N ALA A 54 -0.65 -0.69 -8.43
CA ALA A 54 -0.18 -0.10 -7.18
C ALA A 54 -1.11 0.99 -6.70
N GLY A 55 -1.04 1.28 -5.41
CA GLY A 55 -1.72 2.42 -4.81
C GLY A 55 -0.77 3.59 -4.62
N LEU A 56 -1.34 4.77 -4.43
CA LEU A 56 -0.61 6.00 -4.15
C LEU A 56 -1.40 6.81 -3.15
N MET A 57 -0.75 7.27 -2.09
CA MET A 57 -1.40 8.14 -1.13
C MET A 57 -0.42 9.13 -0.52
N ALA A 58 -0.96 10.24 -0.03
CA ALA A 58 -0.16 11.27 0.62
C ALA A 58 0.28 10.81 1.99
N LEU A 59 1.53 11.12 2.34
CA LEU A 59 1.98 10.98 3.71
C LEU A 59 1.24 12.02 4.56
N PRO A 60 0.81 11.64 5.79
CA PRO A 60 0.24 12.61 6.71
C PRO A 60 1.22 13.73 7.00
N ALA A 61 0.70 14.93 7.21
CA ALA A 61 1.54 16.06 7.61
C ALA A 61 2.27 15.73 8.91
N GLY A 62 3.57 15.97 8.92
CA GLY A 62 4.38 15.68 10.09
C GLY A 62 4.77 14.23 10.25
N ALA A 63 4.50 13.39 9.26
CA ALA A 63 4.91 11.98 9.31
C ALA A 63 6.44 11.89 9.47
N PRO A 64 6.95 11.02 10.37
CA PRO A 64 8.39 10.96 10.65
C PRO A 64 9.17 10.14 9.63
N MET A 65 8.56 9.75 8.52
CA MET A 65 9.18 8.89 7.53
C MET A 65 9.29 9.59 6.18
N PRO A 66 10.32 9.27 5.40
CA PRO A 66 10.43 9.78 4.03
C PRO A 66 9.44 9.09 3.10
N PRO A 67 9.27 9.59 1.88
CA PRO A 67 8.52 8.86 0.86
C PRO A 67 9.07 7.45 0.69
N VAL A 68 8.18 6.48 0.49
CA VAL A 68 8.57 5.07 0.48
C VAL A 68 7.58 4.24 -0.32
N TRP A 69 8.10 3.20 -0.96
CA TRP A 69 7.28 2.13 -1.51
C TRP A 69 7.11 1.03 -0.46
N LEU A 70 5.86 0.62 -0.24
CA LEU A 70 5.52 -0.50 0.63
C LEU A 70 5.06 -1.67 -0.22
N GLY A 71 5.53 -2.88 0.11
CA GLY A 71 5.00 -4.11 -0.47
C GLY A 71 4.12 -4.81 0.54
N TYR A 72 2.98 -5.33 0.07
CA TYR A 72 2.06 -6.10 0.92
C TYR A 72 2.16 -7.57 0.57
N ILE A 73 2.33 -8.40 1.58
CA ILE A 73 2.41 -9.85 1.44
C ILE A 73 1.09 -10.44 1.92
N GLY A 74 0.48 -11.29 1.09
CA GLY A 74 -0.75 -11.96 1.46
C GLY A 74 -0.49 -13.02 2.52
N VAL A 75 -1.40 -13.12 3.48
CA VAL A 75 -1.33 -14.14 4.54
C VAL A 75 -2.71 -14.74 4.75
N ASP A 76 -2.73 -16.02 5.13
CA ASP A 76 -3.98 -16.72 5.40
C ASP A 76 -4.66 -16.23 6.68
N ASP A 77 -3.86 -15.92 7.73
CA ASP A 77 -4.34 -15.51 9.03
C ASP A 77 -3.48 -14.35 9.52
N ILE A 78 -4.00 -13.13 9.39
CA ILE A 78 -3.23 -11.94 9.73
C ILE A 78 -2.94 -11.86 11.23
N ASP A 79 -3.84 -12.31 12.07
CA ASP A 79 -3.62 -12.24 13.52
C ASP A 79 -2.48 -13.18 13.92
N ALA A 80 -2.45 -14.38 13.38
CA ALA A 80 -1.36 -15.31 13.61
C ALA A 80 -0.03 -14.78 13.02
N SER A 81 -0.09 -14.15 11.86
CA SER A 81 1.11 -13.59 11.22
C SER A 81 1.71 -12.45 12.04
N VAL A 82 0.87 -11.57 12.56
CA VAL A 82 1.31 -10.47 13.42
C VAL A 82 1.97 -11.00 14.69
N ALA A 83 1.36 -12.01 15.32
CA ALA A 83 1.94 -12.63 16.50
C ALA A 83 3.30 -13.28 16.19
N ALA A 84 3.41 -13.95 15.04
CA ALA A 84 4.65 -14.59 14.63
C ALA A 84 5.76 -13.54 14.36
N ILE A 85 5.42 -12.43 13.75
CA ILE A 85 6.38 -11.34 13.46
C ILE A 85 6.96 -10.80 14.76
N THR A 86 6.11 -10.48 15.74
CA THR A 86 6.59 -9.95 17.01
C THR A 86 7.38 -10.99 17.80
N GLY A 87 6.96 -12.24 17.76
CA GLY A 87 7.68 -13.34 18.40
C GLY A 87 9.05 -13.60 17.79
N ALA A 88 9.23 -13.26 16.50
CA ALA A 88 10.50 -13.46 15.81
C ALA A 88 11.39 -12.20 15.83
N GLY A 89 11.03 -11.16 16.56
CA GLY A 89 11.86 -9.95 16.73
C GLY A 89 11.44 -8.78 15.87
N GLY A 90 10.37 -8.91 15.10
CA GLY A 90 9.83 -7.78 14.34
C GLY A 90 8.98 -6.86 15.20
N SER A 91 8.63 -5.72 14.66
CA SER A 91 7.77 -4.76 15.36
C SER A 91 6.60 -4.36 14.46
N ILE A 92 5.50 -4.00 15.10
CA ILE A 92 4.30 -3.59 14.39
C ILE A 92 4.25 -2.08 14.35
N GLN A 93 4.31 -1.50 13.14
CA GLN A 93 4.23 -0.06 12.95
C GLN A 93 2.78 0.42 12.89
N MET A 94 1.90 -0.42 12.35
CA MET A 94 0.48 -0.15 12.31
C MET A 94 -0.28 -1.44 12.62
N PRO A 95 -1.14 -1.46 13.64
CA PRO A 95 -1.85 -2.68 14.02
C PRO A 95 -2.84 -3.12 12.96
N VAL A 96 -3.37 -4.33 13.11
CA VAL A 96 -4.36 -4.87 12.20
C VAL A 96 -5.51 -3.88 12.05
N THR A 97 -5.75 -3.47 10.81
CA THR A 97 -6.73 -2.44 10.47
C THR A 97 -7.62 -2.97 9.36
N ALA A 98 -8.92 -2.80 9.52
CA ALA A 98 -9.88 -3.21 8.51
C ALA A 98 -10.03 -2.14 7.44
N VAL A 99 -10.07 -2.58 6.17
CA VAL A 99 -10.41 -1.71 5.04
C VAL A 99 -11.73 -2.25 4.48
N PRO A 100 -12.85 -1.54 4.68
CA PRO A 100 -14.16 -2.03 4.25
C PRO A 100 -14.17 -2.44 2.77
N GLY A 101 -14.71 -3.64 2.49
CA GLY A 101 -14.80 -4.16 1.14
C GLY A 101 -13.52 -4.75 0.57
N ILE A 102 -12.40 -4.66 1.28
CA ILE A 102 -11.11 -5.14 0.80
C ILE A 102 -10.54 -6.21 1.72
N GLY A 103 -10.43 -5.93 3.01
CA GLY A 103 -9.87 -6.89 3.94
C GLY A 103 -9.19 -6.20 5.12
N ARG A 104 -8.18 -6.87 5.68
CA ARG A 104 -7.41 -6.33 6.80
C ARG A 104 -5.94 -6.30 6.45
N PHE A 105 -5.22 -5.35 7.02
CA PHE A 105 -3.78 -5.24 6.84
C PHE A 105 -3.11 -4.76 8.12
N ALA A 106 -1.80 -4.93 8.18
CA ALA A 106 -0.93 -4.38 9.24
C ALA A 106 0.43 -4.05 8.65
N LEU A 107 1.14 -3.14 9.29
CA LEU A 107 2.50 -2.78 8.90
C LEU A 107 3.48 -3.07 10.01
#